data_1c2b9154e53f24953207ab49d2631cad
#
_entry.id   1c2b9154e53f24953207ab49d2631cad
#
_cell.length_a   1.000
_cell.length_b   1.000
_cell.length_c   1.000
_cell.angle_alpha   90.00
_cell.angle_beta   90.00
_cell.angle_gamma   90.00
#
_symmetry.space_group_name_H-M   'P 1'
#
loop_
_entity.id
_entity.type
_entity.pdbx_description
1 polymer ?
#
loop_
_entity_poly.entity_id
_entity_poly.type
_entity_poly.pdbx_seq_one_letter_code
_entity_poly.pdbx_strand_id
1 'polypeptide(L)'
;MRIQKSIDTHEIGKRVRQLRKERSITQDELGVVLGDKTSGKPLSRGQVSNLETGKRNFNIHQIKVLADFFGVSMETLGCASDEIETVDLIERARLIFENDKVPMDEKQQLYDNIMKLYLSAKSKL
;
A
#
# COMPACT_ATOMS: atom_id res chain seq x y z
N MET A 1 19.10 17.83 -0.71
CA MET A 1 18.76 17.14 -0.91
C MET A 1 17.94 16.46 -0.57
N ARG A 2 17.27 16.16 -0.58
CA ARG A 2 16.53 15.48 -0.42
C ARG A 2 16.21 14.57 -0.75
N ILE A 3 16.23 14.32 -0.72
CA ILE A 3 15.80 13.39 -1.20
C ILE A 3 14.97 12.57 -0.74
N GLN A 4 14.21 12.34 -0.81
CA GLN A 4 13.51 11.60 -0.37
C GLN A 4 13.14 10.48 -0.92
N LYS A 5 12.94 9.76 -0.52
CA LYS A 5 12.70 8.64 -0.86
C LYS A 5 11.32 8.48 -1.00
N SER A 6 10.55 9.26 -1.58
CA SER A 6 9.16 9.04 -1.89
C SER A 6 9.02 7.87 -2.86
N ILE A 7 7.86 7.25 -2.85
CA ILE A 7 7.53 6.18 -3.79
C ILE A 7 7.45 6.77 -5.19
N ASP A 8 8.16 6.16 -6.12
CA ASP A 8 8.08 6.57 -7.51
C ASP A 8 6.88 5.88 -8.16
N THR A 9 5.73 6.52 -8.08
CA THR A 9 4.49 5.92 -8.55
C THR A 9 4.43 5.79 -10.07
N HIS A 10 5.22 6.58 -10.79
CA HIS A 10 5.30 6.41 -12.23
C HIS A 10 5.94 5.07 -12.59
N GLU A 11 7.00 4.71 -11.88
CA GLU A 11 7.66 3.43 -12.06
C GLU A 11 6.76 2.28 -11.64
N ILE A 12 6.04 2.45 -10.54
CA ILE A 12 5.08 1.46 -10.07
C ILE A 12 3.99 1.25 -11.12
N GLY A 13 3.48 2.35 -11.68
CA GLY A 13 2.46 2.27 -12.71
C GLY A 13 2.89 1.46 -13.91
N LYS A 14 4.13 1.65 -14.36
CA LYS A 14 4.68 0.89 -15.47
C LYS A 14 4.73 -0.60 -15.17
N ARG A 15 5.16 -0.96 -13.98
CA ARG A 15 5.26 -2.36 -13.58
C ARG A 15 3.90 -3.01 -13.46
N VAL A 16 2.94 -2.28 -12.89
CA VAL A 16 1.57 -2.78 -12.78
C VAL A 16 1.00 -3.02 -14.17
N ARG A 17 1.20 -2.09 -15.08
CA ARG A 17 0.72 -2.24 -16.46
C ARG A 17 1.35 -3.44 -17.13
N GLN A 18 2.65 -3.62 -16.95
CA GLN A 18 3.37 -4.75 -17.54
C GLN A 18 2.83 -6.08 -17.02
N LEU A 19 2.67 -6.20 -15.69
CA LEU A 19 2.14 -7.42 -15.08
C LEU A 19 0.72 -7.69 -15.55
N ARG A 20 -0.09 -6.64 -15.64
CA ARG A 20 -1.46 -6.77 -16.11
C ARG A 20 -1.49 -7.34 -17.53
N LYS A 21 -0.68 -6.77 -18.42
CA LYS A 21 -0.66 -7.21 -19.81
C LYS A 21 -0.13 -8.63 -19.96
N GLU A 22 0.89 -8.98 -19.18
CA GLU A 22 1.45 -10.34 -19.21
C GLU A 22 0.41 -11.37 -18.82
N ARG A 23 -0.54 -10.99 -17.97
CA ARG A 23 -1.58 -11.90 -17.50
C ARG A 23 -2.91 -11.73 -18.24
N SER A 24 -2.92 -10.92 -19.28
CA SER A 24 -4.12 -10.65 -20.10
C SER A 24 -5.29 -10.13 -19.27
N ILE A 25 -4.98 -9.27 -18.31
CA ILE A 25 -5.98 -8.64 -17.45
C ILE A 25 -6.31 -7.26 -18.00
N THR A 26 -7.59 -6.92 -18.10
CA THR A 26 -8.02 -5.61 -18.60
C THR A 26 -7.93 -4.57 -17.48
N GLN A 27 -7.94 -3.28 -17.87
CA GLN A 27 -7.99 -2.20 -16.89
C GLN A 27 -9.28 -2.26 -16.06
N ASP A 28 -10.39 -2.66 -16.69
CA ASP A 28 -11.66 -2.80 -15.95
C ASP A 28 -11.54 -3.88 -14.88
N GLU A 29 -10.92 -5.00 -15.20
CA GLU A 29 -10.72 -6.08 -14.23
C GLU A 29 -9.82 -5.63 -13.08
N LEU A 30 -8.76 -4.90 -13.40
CA LEU A 30 -7.89 -4.36 -12.36
C LEU A 30 -8.63 -3.37 -11.47
N GLY A 31 -9.51 -2.58 -12.07
CA GLY A 31 -10.35 -1.64 -11.33
C GLY A 31 -11.23 -2.34 -10.29
N VAL A 32 -11.77 -3.50 -10.64
CA VAL A 32 -12.56 -4.29 -9.70
C VAL A 32 -11.69 -4.77 -8.54
N VAL A 33 -10.48 -5.26 -8.83
CA VAL A 33 -9.56 -5.73 -7.80
C VAL A 33 -9.25 -4.61 -6.80
N LEU A 34 -8.91 -3.43 -7.33
CA LEU A 34 -8.56 -2.30 -6.47
C LEU A 34 -9.76 -1.77 -5.69
N GLY A 35 -10.90 -1.69 -6.35
CA GLY A 35 -12.10 -1.19 -5.70
C GLY A 35 -12.61 -2.10 -4.61
N ASP A 36 -12.76 -3.38 -4.94
CA ASP A 36 -13.33 -4.36 -4.01
C ASP A 36 -12.54 -4.44 -2.71
N LYS A 37 -11.21 -4.31 -2.80
CA LYS A 37 -10.37 -4.54 -1.64
C LYS A 37 -10.00 -3.27 -0.89
N THR A 38 -10.18 -2.10 -1.50
CA THR A 38 -9.74 -0.85 -0.89
C THR A 38 -10.88 0.12 -0.60
N SER A 39 -11.84 0.25 -1.50
CA SER A 39 -12.90 1.24 -1.35
C SER A 39 -14.30 0.64 -1.43
N GLY A 40 -14.42 -0.61 -1.81
CA GLY A 40 -15.70 -1.27 -1.99
C GLY A 40 -16.40 -0.92 -3.29
N LYS A 41 -15.83 -0.02 -4.09
CA LYS A 41 -16.38 0.35 -5.39
C LYS A 41 -15.30 0.14 -6.44
N PRO A 42 -15.65 -0.43 -7.61
CA PRO A 42 -14.67 -0.58 -8.68
C PRO A 42 -14.14 0.76 -9.14
N LEU A 43 -12.86 0.80 -9.46
CA LEU A 43 -12.28 1.97 -10.11
C LEU A 43 -12.63 1.92 -11.59
N SER A 44 -12.85 3.07 -12.19
CA SER A 44 -13.13 3.14 -13.63
C SER A 44 -11.85 2.89 -14.41
N ARG A 45 -12.02 2.58 -15.70
CA ARG A 45 -10.87 2.41 -16.60
C ARG A 45 -9.99 3.66 -16.61
N GLY A 46 -10.60 4.83 -16.62
CA GLY A 46 -9.85 6.09 -16.59
C GLY A 46 -9.04 6.25 -15.32
N GLN A 47 -9.59 5.86 -14.18
CA GLN A 47 -8.87 5.91 -12.91
C GLN A 47 -7.69 4.95 -12.92
N VAL A 48 -7.86 3.74 -13.42
CA VAL A 48 -6.77 2.78 -13.53
C VAL A 48 -5.70 3.30 -14.49
N SER A 49 -6.12 3.85 -15.62
CA SER A 49 -5.19 4.44 -16.59
C SER A 49 -4.35 5.54 -15.95
N ASN A 50 -4.96 6.41 -15.16
CA ASN A 50 -4.23 7.48 -14.48
C ASN A 50 -3.20 6.94 -13.50
N LEU A 51 -3.50 5.85 -12.82
CA LEU A 51 -2.54 5.21 -11.93
C LEU A 51 -1.39 4.58 -12.72
N GLU A 52 -1.71 3.91 -13.82
CA GLU A 52 -0.68 3.24 -14.63
C GLU A 52 0.25 4.24 -15.32
N THR A 53 -0.23 5.42 -15.65
CA THR A 53 0.57 6.43 -16.34
C THR A 53 1.27 7.40 -15.39
N GLY A 54 0.99 7.29 -14.10
CA GLY A 54 1.62 8.16 -13.11
C GLY A 54 0.94 9.50 -12.91
N LYS A 55 -0.22 9.71 -13.54
CA LYS A 55 -0.99 10.94 -13.33
C LYS A 55 -1.60 10.98 -11.93
N ARG A 56 -1.88 9.83 -11.37
CA ARG A 56 -2.35 9.68 -10.00
C ARG A 56 -1.41 8.72 -9.30
N ASN A 57 -1.23 8.91 -8.01
CA ASN A 57 -0.36 8.08 -7.19
C ASN A 57 -1.12 6.91 -6.60
N PHE A 58 -0.50 5.73 -6.63
CA PHE A 58 -1.01 4.61 -5.85
C PHE A 58 -0.81 4.93 -4.37
N ASN A 59 -1.80 4.60 -3.55
CA ASN A 59 -1.55 4.61 -2.12
C ASN A 59 -0.94 3.25 -1.74
N ILE A 60 -0.37 3.19 -0.54
CA ILE A 60 0.38 2.01 -0.14
C ILE A 60 -0.54 0.79 0.00
N HIS A 61 -1.78 1.01 0.39
CA HIS A 61 -2.75 -0.07 0.52
C HIS A 61 -3.07 -0.70 -0.84
N GLN A 62 -3.20 0.13 -1.87
CA GLN A 62 -3.41 -0.35 -3.23
C GLN A 62 -2.23 -1.17 -3.71
N ILE A 63 -1.02 -0.73 -3.38
CA ILE A 63 0.19 -1.45 -3.76
C ILE A 63 0.20 -2.84 -3.11
N LYS A 64 -0.19 -2.92 -1.84
CA LYS A 64 -0.27 -4.21 -1.16
C LYS A 64 -1.30 -5.12 -1.81
N VAL A 65 -2.46 -4.59 -2.14
CA VAL A 65 -3.51 -5.35 -2.81
C VAL A 65 -3.01 -5.90 -4.14
N LEU A 66 -2.31 -5.06 -4.91
CA LEU A 66 -1.79 -5.48 -6.21
C LEU A 66 -0.69 -6.52 -6.07
N ALA A 67 0.20 -6.36 -5.09
CA ALA A 67 1.25 -7.33 -4.84
C ALA A 67 0.64 -8.70 -4.54
N ASP A 68 -0.37 -8.73 -3.67
CA ASP A 68 -1.06 -9.97 -3.34
C ASP A 68 -1.77 -10.55 -4.56
N PHE A 69 -2.43 -9.71 -5.34
CA PHE A 69 -3.17 -10.15 -6.52
C PHE A 69 -2.24 -10.74 -7.57
N PHE A 70 -1.12 -10.09 -7.83
CA PHE A 70 -0.16 -10.57 -8.83
C PHE A 70 0.77 -11.66 -8.30
N GLY A 71 0.77 -11.88 -7.00
CA GLY A 71 1.64 -12.88 -6.38
C GLY A 71 3.10 -12.48 -6.39
N VAL A 72 3.37 -11.19 -6.27
CA VAL A 72 4.75 -10.66 -6.23
C VAL A 72 4.92 -9.86 -4.95
N SER A 73 6.18 -9.53 -4.63
CA SER A 73 6.46 -8.71 -3.46
C SER A 73 6.16 -7.24 -3.77
N MET A 74 5.92 -6.46 -2.72
CA MET A 74 5.73 -5.02 -2.88
C MET A 74 7.01 -4.37 -3.40
N GLU A 75 8.18 -4.93 -3.05
CA GLU A 75 9.46 -4.44 -3.57
C GLU A 75 9.55 -4.64 -5.06
N THR A 76 9.03 -5.74 -5.58
CA THR A 76 8.99 -5.99 -7.02
C THR A 76 8.19 -4.91 -7.74
N LEU A 77 7.16 -4.38 -7.10
CA LEU A 77 6.37 -3.29 -7.66
C LEU A 77 7.05 -1.94 -7.52
N GLY A 78 8.09 -1.83 -6.69
CA GLY A 78 8.84 -0.60 -6.58
C GLY A 78 8.85 0.05 -5.20
N CYS A 79 8.26 -0.59 -4.19
CA CYS A 79 8.28 -0.04 -2.84
C CYS A 79 9.63 -0.28 -2.17
N ALA A 80 10.07 0.68 -1.38
CA ALA A 80 11.26 0.52 -0.55
C ALA A 80 10.94 -0.37 0.65
N SER A 81 11.93 -1.10 1.14
CA SER A 81 11.75 -2.06 2.24
C SER A 81 11.23 -1.41 3.51
N ASP A 82 11.71 -0.22 3.85
CA ASP A 82 11.28 0.47 5.06
C ASP A 82 9.81 0.88 4.98
N GLU A 83 9.32 1.22 3.79
CA GLU A 83 7.92 1.53 3.61
C GLU A 83 7.05 0.30 3.81
N ILE A 84 7.52 -0.85 3.34
CA ILE A 84 6.80 -2.12 3.50
C ILE A 84 6.69 -2.48 4.98
N GLU A 85 7.77 -2.31 5.73
CA GLU A 85 7.76 -2.58 7.17
C GLU A 85 6.76 -1.70 7.90
N THR A 86 6.68 -0.43 7.51
CA THR A 86 5.73 0.51 8.11
C THR A 86 4.30 0.07 7.86
N VAL A 87 3.98 -0.36 6.64
CA VAL A 87 2.64 -0.82 6.30
C VAL A 87 2.28 -2.07 7.09
N ASP A 88 3.21 -3.03 7.19
CA ASP A 88 2.98 -4.24 7.96
C ASP A 88 2.67 -3.92 9.41
N LEU A 89 3.43 -3.00 9.99
CA LEU A 89 3.23 -2.59 11.38
C LEU A 89 1.84 -1.98 11.56
N ILE A 90 1.45 -1.09 10.66
CA ILE A 90 0.15 -0.43 10.73
C ILE A 90 -0.98 -1.46 10.61
N GLU A 91 -0.86 -2.42 9.71
CA GLU A 91 -1.91 -3.43 9.54
C GLU A 91 -2.02 -4.34 10.74
N ARG A 92 -0.88 -4.75 11.31
CA ARG A 92 -0.89 -5.56 12.54
C ARG A 92 -1.53 -4.79 13.68
N ALA A 93 -1.20 -3.52 13.80
CA ALA A 93 -1.77 -2.67 14.86
C ALA A 93 -3.28 -2.57 14.70
N ARG A 94 -3.76 -2.36 13.47
CA ARG A 94 -5.19 -2.26 13.22
C ARG A 94 -5.91 -3.53 13.64
N LEU A 95 -5.38 -4.68 13.27
CA LEU A 95 -6.00 -5.96 13.62
C LEU A 95 -6.09 -6.15 15.14
N ILE A 96 -5.05 -5.74 15.86
CA ILE A 96 -5.03 -5.87 17.32
C ILE A 96 -6.00 -4.88 17.95
N PHE A 97 -6.03 -3.64 17.47
CA PHE A 97 -6.94 -2.62 18.03
C PHE A 97 -8.40 -2.98 17.79
N GLU A 98 -8.71 -3.68 16.71
CA GLU A 98 -10.08 -4.07 16.40
C GLU A 98 -10.49 -5.37 17.08
N ASN A 99 -9.56 -6.04 17.73
CA ASN A 99 -9.85 -7.31 18.39
C ASN A 99 -10.29 -7.08 19.83
N ASP A 100 -11.57 -7.33 20.11
CA ASP A 100 -12.15 -7.12 21.44
C ASP A 100 -11.54 -8.04 22.50
N LYS A 101 -10.88 -9.12 22.10
CA LYS A 101 -10.29 -10.07 23.03
C LYS A 101 -8.94 -9.62 23.55
N VAL A 102 -8.32 -8.64 22.92
CA VAL A 102 -7.05 -8.11 23.37
C VAL A 102 -7.30 -7.09 24.49
N PRO A 103 -6.64 -7.27 25.66
CA PRO A 103 -6.84 -6.32 26.78
C PRO A 103 -6.44 -4.90 26.42
N MET A 104 -7.08 -3.96 27.07
CA MET A 104 -6.85 -2.54 26.83
C MET A 104 -5.43 -2.10 27.13
N ASP A 105 -4.80 -2.68 28.17
CA ASP A 105 -3.43 -2.34 28.53
C ASP A 105 -2.45 -2.79 27.43
N GLU A 106 -2.70 -3.92 26.80
CA GLU A 106 -1.89 -4.36 25.68
C GLU A 106 -2.06 -3.45 24.48
N LYS A 107 -3.29 -3.01 24.22
CA LYS A 107 -3.55 -2.05 23.14
C LYS A 107 -2.84 -0.73 23.41
N GLN A 108 -2.85 -0.28 24.65
CA GLN A 108 -2.19 0.97 25.01
C GLN A 108 -0.68 0.87 24.82
N GLN A 109 -0.09 -0.26 25.22
CA GLN A 109 1.33 -0.49 25.04
C GLN A 109 1.71 -0.48 23.56
N LEU A 110 0.89 -1.12 22.73
CA LEU A 110 1.12 -1.13 21.29
C LEU A 110 1.05 0.28 20.72
N TYR A 111 0.04 1.05 21.14
CA TYR A 111 -0.12 2.43 20.72
C TYR A 111 1.14 3.25 21.08
N ASP A 112 1.61 3.10 22.31
CA ASP A 112 2.80 3.81 22.77
C ASP A 112 4.02 3.47 21.93
N ASN A 113 4.18 2.19 21.57
CA ASN A 113 5.31 1.75 20.75
C ASN A 113 5.23 2.34 19.34
N ILE A 114 4.03 2.39 18.77
CA ILE A 114 3.83 2.97 17.44
C ILE A 114 4.13 4.46 17.46
N MET A 115 3.68 5.15 18.50
CA MET A 115 3.93 6.59 18.63
C MET A 115 5.44 6.87 18.80
N LYS A 116 6.15 6.02 19.53
CA LYS A 116 7.61 6.18 19.65
C LYS A 116 8.29 6.05 18.31
N LEU A 117 7.87 5.07 17.50
CA LEU A 117 8.43 4.89 16.17
C LEU A 117 8.12 6.07 15.26
N TYR A 118 6.89 6.57 15.34
CA TYR A 118 6.47 7.72 14.55
C TYR A 118 7.30 8.95 14.89
N LEU A 119 7.46 9.23 16.18
CA LEU A 119 8.21 10.40 16.64
C LEU A 119 9.68 10.27 16.31
N SER A 120 10.24 9.06 16.43
CA SER A 120 11.63 8.81 16.06
C SER A 120 11.85 9.08 14.57
N ALA A 121 10.96 8.60 13.72
CA ALA A 121 11.06 8.82 12.29
C ALA A 121 10.93 10.31 11.96
N LYS A 122 9.99 10.99 12.62
CA LYS A 122 9.76 12.41 12.40
C LYS A 122 10.96 13.26 12.80
N SER A 123 11.63 12.89 13.88
CA SER A 123 12.78 13.65 14.37
C SER A 123 13.99 13.53 13.45
N LYS A 124 13.99 12.57 12.55
CA LYS A 124 15.08 12.38 11.59
C LYS A 124 14.90 13.15 10.30
N LEU A 125 13.77 13.78 10.14
CA LEU A 125 13.48 14.54 8.91
C LEU A 125 14.22 15.87 8.82
#